data_3745fab3f1c83a40eeecec7e72dca25f
#
_entry.id   3745fab3f1c83a40eeecec7e72dca25f
#
_cell.length_a   1.000
_cell.length_b   1.000
_cell.length_c   1.000
_cell.angle_alpha   90.00
_cell.angle_beta   90.00
_cell.angle_gamma   90.00
#
_symmetry.space_group_name_H-M   'P 1'
#
loop_
_entity.id
_entity.type
_entity.pdbx_description
1 polymer ?
#
loop_
_entity_poly.entity_id
_entity_poly.type
_entity_poly.pdbx_seq_one_letter_code
_entity_poly.pdbx_strand_id
1 'polypeptide(L)'
;NILKSYVGTESTPYSDISGNVDISKRISPFSRYRKDRTAVPFLIGNYYFLMPKGFMLNLATQLLYAHINYSDTYSVGDDFKAVSDIREEFWEGKAALSLAKQISSSQALTLAASYQVLNSKDSYQGTSPTIARLNIQNGELSLRYAMQHQRVYASLDAGAAINASRVNGTKQTTWKPFGSLMAQYTYSNKSQLSLRASYSITVPTGSAKSSAWVRENEMLWITGNPDLKSNGKVNISLSHTWRPSQKFMMSSTGRYTSSIKRAVQVYTPDAPDGIMKSTFINSGNYSTVNVGISSTLMLLDNTLQLSVAPKFMYFNSTGIYNLDKASFYLDANLTYYLKDFYFMAYYMPEWRNVDENGWENHYRDYLNLTAGWSHEGWNIAVSANNLFRNNWVAKTSSLASEWYDSSISLLNSNRHRSFSLDISYTFSYGKKIRHRDELGHMDSPASTIIK
;
A
#
# COMPACT_ATOMS: atom_id res chain seq x y z
N ASN A 1 26.43 -17.52 15.23
CA ASN A 1 26.10 -16.08 15.25
C ASN A 1 26.22 -15.53 13.84
N ILE A 2 25.19 -14.87 13.33
CA ILE A 2 25.20 -14.22 12.02
C ILE A 2 24.87 -12.76 12.23
N LEU A 3 25.81 -11.88 11.88
CA LEU A 3 25.62 -10.44 11.82
C LEU A 3 25.57 -10.02 10.35
N LYS A 4 24.51 -9.34 9.95
CA LYS A 4 24.37 -8.72 8.63
C LYS A 4 24.06 -7.24 8.79
N SER A 5 24.76 -6.40 8.08
CA SER A 5 24.54 -4.97 8.02
C SER A 5 24.67 -4.45 6.59
N TYR A 6 23.83 -3.46 6.26
CA TYR A 6 23.81 -2.83 4.95
C TYR A 6 23.80 -1.31 5.11
N VAL A 7 24.48 -0.64 4.18
CA VAL A 7 24.48 0.81 4.05
C VAL A 7 24.12 1.14 2.60
N GLY A 8 23.17 2.04 2.41
CA GLY A 8 22.74 2.46 1.08
C GLY A 8 22.14 3.85 1.06
N THR A 9 21.89 4.34 -0.14
CA THR A 9 21.22 5.62 -0.41
C THR A 9 20.17 5.44 -1.47
N GLU A 10 19.08 6.19 -1.38
CA GLU A 10 17.99 6.23 -2.36
C GLU A 10 17.79 7.68 -2.83
N SER A 11 17.42 7.88 -4.10
CA SER A 11 17.08 9.18 -4.66
C SER A 11 15.90 9.08 -5.62
N THR A 12 15.01 10.07 -5.59
CA THR A 12 13.82 10.11 -6.44
C THR A 12 13.89 11.22 -7.49
N PRO A 13 13.25 11.04 -8.68
CA PRO A 13 13.29 12.03 -9.76
C PRO A 13 12.31 13.19 -9.55
N TYR A 14 12.17 14.04 -10.55
CA TYR A 14 11.16 15.08 -10.62
C TYR A 14 9.98 14.70 -11.51
N SER A 15 8.84 15.41 -11.37
CA SER A 15 7.67 15.28 -12.24
C SER A 15 7.13 16.65 -12.66
N ASP A 16 6.54 16.68 -13.85
CA ASP A 16 5.87 17.84 -14.44
C ASP A 16 4.45 17.43 -14.85
N ILE A 17 3.45 18.21 -14.43
CA ILE A 17 2.04 17.93 -14.62
C ILE A 17 1.35 19.21 -15.13
N SER A 18 0.53 19.05 -16.16
CA SER A 18 -0.31 20.14 -16.70
C SER A 18 -1.72 19.65 -16.98
N GLY A 19 -2.67 20.56 -17.01
CA GLY A 19 -4.09 20.26 -17.27
C GLY A 19 -4.94 21.51 -17.28
N ASN A 20 -6.25 21.32 -17.13
CA ASN A 20 -7.24 22.38 -17.03
C ASN A 20 -8.01 22.28 -15.71
N VAL A 21 -8.36 23.41 -15.14
CA VAL A 21 -9.21 23.54 -13.95
C VAL A 21 -10.45 24.36 -14.29
N ASP A 22 -11.61 23.92 -13.81
CA ASP A 22 -12.88 24.65 -13.96
C ASP A 22 -13.20 25.37 -12.64
N ILE A 23 -13.26 26.70 -12.72
CA ILE A 23 -13.59 27.57 -11.59
C ILE A 23 -14.82 28.37 -11.95
N SER A 24 -15.94 28.14 -11.25
CA SER A 24 -17.17 28.92 -11.43
C SER A 24 -17.66 28.97 -12.89
N LYS A 25 -17.61 27.87 -13.62
CA LYS A 25 -17.93 27.73 -15.05
C LYS A 25 -16.89 28.32 -16.01
N ARG A 26 -15.72 28.68 -15.53
CA ARG A 26 -14.60 29.13 -16.37
C ARG A 26 -13.54 28.04 -16.39
N ILE A 27 -13.23 27.48 -17.55
CA ILE A 27 -12.12 26.55 -17.74
C ILE A 27 -10.86 27.38 -17.93
N SER A 28 -9.91 27.20 -17.05
CA SER A 28 -8.59 27.85 -17.14
C SER A 28 -7.47 26.80 -17.20
N PRO A 29 -6.49 26.97 -18.10
CA PRO A 29 -5.35 26.09 -18.12
C PRO A 29 -4.53 26.24 -16.84
N PHE A 30 -4.09 25.12 -16.27
CA PHE A 30 -3.15 25.12 -15.18
C PHE A 30 -1.87 24.39 -15.53
N SER A 31 -0.79 24.76 -14.88
CA SER A 31 0.45 24.01 -14.90
C SER A 31 0.90 23.72 -13.47
N ARG A 32 1.45 22.54 -13.26
CA ARG A 32 2.03 22.15 -11.98
C ARG A 32 3.37 21.50 -12.20
N TYR A 33 4.39 22.07 -11.61
CA TYR A 33 5.75 21.55 -11.64
C TYR A 33 6.14 21.06 -10.26
N ARG A 34 6.52 19.77 -10.18
CA ARG A 34 6.97 19.12 -8.95
C ARG A 34 8.38 18.60 -9.13
N LYS A 35 9.21 18.84 -8.12
CA LYS A 35 10.55 18.31 -8.04
C LYS A 35 10.79 17.74 -6.66
N ASP A 36 11.18 16.49 -6.62
CA ASP A 36 11.49 15.76 -5.40
C ASP A 36 12.94 15.28 -5.47
N ARG A 37 13.78 15.69 -4.53
CA ARG A 37 15.15 15.23 -4.38
C ARG A 37 15.30 14.64 -3.00
N THR A 38 15.46 13.35 -2.94
CA THR A 38 15.55 12.59 -1.70
C THR A 38 16.90 11.88 -1.61
N ALA A 39 17.57 12.03 -0.48
CA ALA A 39 18.75 11.27 -0.13
C ALA A 39 18.48 10.56 1.20
N VAL A 40 18.60 9.21 1.23
CA VAL A 40 18.28 8.39 2.38
C VAL A 40 19.41 7.42 2.66
N PRO A 41 20.49 7.84 3.33
CA PRO A 41 21.43 6.90 3.91
C PRO A 41 20.77 6.08 5.01
N PHE A 42 21.01 4.78 5.02
CA PHE A 42 20.47 3.87 6.02
C PHE A 42 21.45 2.80 6.44
N LEU A 43 21.26 2.27 7.64
CA LEU A 43 21.97 1.14 8.20
C LEU A 43 20.97 0.12 8.72
N ILE A 44 21.11 -1.13 8.28
CA ILE A 44 20.30 -2.26 8.76
C ILE A 44 21.22 -3.31 9.36
N GLY A 45 20.87 -3.78 10.57
CA GLY A 45 21.58 -4.85 11.25
C GLY A 45 20.63 -5.93 11.73
N ASN A 46 20.97 -7.20 11.46
CA ASN A 46 20.25 -8.35 11.96
C ASN A 46 21.24 -9.30 12.65
N TYR A 47 20.97 -9.65 13.90
CA TYR A 47 21.78 -10.51 14.70
C TYR A 47 20.97 -11.66 15.26
N TYR A 48 21.41 -12.90 14.94
CA TYR A 48 20.78 -14.12 15.39
C TYR A 48 21.75 -14.88 16.31
N PHE A 49 21.28 -15.20 17.49
CA PHE A 49 22.06 -15.93 18.47
C PHE A 49 21.28 -17.18 18.94
N LEU A 50 21.83 -18.34 18.61
CA LEU A 50 21.33 -19.62 19.09
C LEU A 50 21.94 -19.91 20.46
N MET A 51 21.10 -20.05 21.47
CA MET A 51 21.47 -20.29 22.86
C MET A 51 21.18 -21.76 23.24
N PRO A 52 21.85 -22.28 24.28
CA PRO A 52 21.55 -23.61 24.82
C PRO A 52 20.06 -23.76 25.21
N LYS A 53 19.61 -24.99 25.32
CA LYS A 53 18.26 -25.37 25.74
C LYS A 53 17.15 -24.86 24.80
N GLY A 54 17.44 -24.65 23.51
CA GLY A 54 16.48 -24.28 22.48
C GLY A 54 15.96 -22.86 22.56
N PHE A 55 16.76 -21.93 23.09
CA PHE A 55 16.49 -20.50 22.97
C PHE A 55 17.13 -19.92 21.73
N MET A 56 16.46 -18.99 21.11
CA MET A 56 16.93 -18.19 19.98
C MET A 56 16.64 -16.72 20.25
N LEU A 57 17.69 -15.90 20.24
CA LEU A 57 17.60 -14.45 20.31
C LEU A 57 17.79 -13.86 18.92
N ASN A 58 16.88 -12.96 18.53
CA ASN A 58 17.02 -12.15 17.33
C ASN A 58 16.95 -10.69 17.70
N LEU A 59 17.94 -9.91 17.24
CA LEU A 59 17.97 -8.45 17.32
C LEU A 59 18.01 -7.90 15.90
N ALA A 60 16.99 -7.12 15.54
CA ALA A 60 16.93 -6.37 14.30
C ALA A 60 17.01 -4.88 14.61
N THR A 61 17.85 -4.16 13.87
CA THR A 61 18.01 -2.70 14.02
C THR A 61 17.99 -2.03 12.65
N GLN A 62 17.41 -0.86 12.60
CA GLN A 62 17.41 0.02 11.44
C GLN A 62 17.67 1.44 11.92
N LEU A 63 18.59 2.12 11.28
CA LEU A 63 18.82 3.55 11.44
C LEU A 63 18.77 4.18 10.04
N LEU A 64 18.02 5.25 9.92
CA LEU A 64 17.80 5.94 8.67
C LEU A 64 17.86 7.44 8.92
N TYR A 65 18.52 8.16 8.02
CA TYR A 65 18.44 9.60 7.91
C TYR A 65 17.91 9.96 6.54
N ALA A 66 16.99 10.91 6.45
CA ALA A 66 16.50 11.39 5.18
C ALA A 66 16.65 12.91 5.09
N HIS A 67 17.11 13.33 3.93
CA HIS A 67 17.14 14.73 3.52
C HIS A 67 16.33 14.85 2.22
N ILE A 68 15.21 15.56 2.30
CA ILE A 68 14.27 15.73 1.20
C ILE A 68 14.16 17.21 0.87
N ASN A 69 14.34 17.54 -0.42
CA ASN A 69 14.01 18.84 -0.97
C ASN A 69 12.87 18.65 -1.96
N TYR A 70 11.70 19.10 -1.57
CA TYR A 70 10.49 19.04 -2.39
C TYR A 70 10.10 20.46 -2.81
N SER A 71 9.86 20.66 -4.10
CA SER A 71 9.36 21.90 -4.67
C SER A 71 8.12 21.61 -5.49
N ASP A 72 7.04 22.33 -5.21
CA ASP A 72 5.79 22.29 -5.94
C ASP A 72 5.38 23.69 -6.33
N THR A 73 5.21 23.91 -7.61
CA THR A 73 4.70 25.17 -8.16
C THR A 73 3.45 24.87 -8.96
N TYR A 74 2.33 25.43 -8.52
CA TYR A 74 1.04 25.37 -9.19
C TYR A 74 0.67 26.76 -9.69
N SER A 75 0.27 26.90 -10.95
CA SER A 75 -0.15 28.17 -11.54
C SER A 75 -1.35 28.02 -12.47
N VAL A 76 -2.23 29.02 -12.46
CA VAL A 76 -3.38 29.16 -13.36
C VAL A 76 -3.23 30.46 -14.12
N GLY A 77 -2.80 30.38 -15.39
CA GLY A 77 -2.42 31.57 -16.16
C GLY A 77 -1.43 32.45 -15.43
N ASP A 78 -1.62 33.76 -15.53
CA ASP A 78 -0.84 34.76 -14.79
C ASP A 78 -1.53 35.22 -13.49
N ASP A 79 -2.77 34.77 -13.26
CA ASP A 79 -3.63 35.28 -12.19
C ASP A 79 -3.38 34.63 -10.83
N PHE A 80 -2.91 33.38 -10.82
CA PHE A 80 -2.72 32.64 -9.57
C PHE A 80 -1.46 31.78 -9.59
N LYS A 81 -0.66 31.87 -8.52
CA LYS A 81 0.51 31.05 -8.31
C LYS A 81 0.64 30.63 -6.85
N ALA A 82 0.73 29.33 -6.62
CA ALA A 82 1.08 28.75 -5.33
C ALA A 82 2.45 28.09 -5.43
N VAL A 83 3.32 28.36 -4.45
CA VAL A 83 4.66 27.79 -4.37
C VAL A 83 4.85 27.15 -3.00
N SER A 84 5.31 25.91 -2.98
CA SER A 84 5.70 25.21 -1.77
C SER A 84 7.07 24.61 -1.96
N ASP A 85 8.08 25.26 -1.37
CA ASP A 85 9.43 24.72 -1.29
C ASP A 85 9.62 24.15 0.13
N ILE A 86 9.84 22.86 0.22
CA ILE A 86 9.87 22.14 1.49
C ILE A 86 11.20 21.44 1.63
N ARG A 87 11.89 21.71 2.74
CA ARG A 87 13.06 20.97 3.14
C ARG A 87 12.73 20.16 4.38
N GLU A 88 12.79 18.83 4.24
CA GLU A 88 12.60 17.89 5.31
C GLU A 88 13.93 17.26 5.71
N GLU A 89 14.20 17.28 7.01
CA GLU A 89 15.31 16.56 7.62
C GLU A 89 14.72 15.66 8.71
N PHE A 90 14.78 14.33 8.51
CA PHE A 90 14.34 13.42 9.54
C PHE A 90 15.30 12.26 9.74
N TRP A 91 15.28 11.73 10.93
CA TRP A 91 15.91 10.47 11.23
C TRP A 91 14.91 9.51 11.89
N GLU A 92 15.09 8.25 11.60
CA GLU A 92 14.28 7.17 12.14
C GLU A 92 15.20 6.07 12.66
N GLY A 93 14.95 5.66 13.90
CA GLY A 93 15.59 4.50 14.51
C GLY A 93 14.55 3.45 14.85
N LYS A 94 14.80 2.20 14.46
CA LYS A 94 14.01 1.03 14.85
C LYS A 94 14.91 0.00 15.51
N ALA A 95 14.42 -0.61 16.60
CA ALA A 95 15.04 -1.77 17.23
C ALA A 95 13.94 -2.79 17.55
N ALA A 96 14.16 -4.04 17.21
CA ALA A 96 13.25 -5.13 17.55
C ALA A 96 14.06 -6.30 18.14
N LEU A 97 13.63 -6.76 19.30
CA LEU A 97 14.22 -7.88 20.01
C LEU A 97 13.18 -8.99 20.12
N SER A 98 13.55 -10.22 19.76
CA SER A 98 12.69 -11.37 20.00
C SER A 98 13.47 -12.51 20.65
N LEU A 99 12.91 -13.08 21.69
CA LEU A 99 13.39 -14.26 22.38
C LEU A 99 12.42 -15.41 22.14
N ALA A 100 12.81 -16.36 21.33
CA ALA A 100 12.04 -17.56 21.06
C ALA A 100 12.55 -18.74 21.89
N LYS A 101 11.63 -19.52 22.43
CA LYS A 101 11.89 -20.78 23.13
C LYS A 101 11.18 -21.91 22.39
N GLN A 102 11.92 -22.87 21.92
CA GLN A 102 11.38 -24.14 21.45
C GLN A 102 10.97 -24.97 22.69
N ILE A 103 9.67 -25.18 22.91
CA ILE A 103 9.14 -25.95 24.04
C ILE A 103 9.19 -27.44 23.71
N SER A 104 8.82 -27.80 22.49
CA SER A 104 8.92 -29.15 21.92
C SER A 104 9.22 -29.08 20.43
N SER A 105 9.37 -30.22 19.76
CA SER A 105 9.53 -30.27 18.30
C SER A 105 8.39 -29.60 17.53
N SER A 106 7.23 -29.41 18.17
CA SER A 106 6.00 -28.89 17.56
C SER A 106 5.46 -27.62 18.19
N GLN A 107 6.13 -27.07 19.22
CA GLN A 107 5.62 -25.92 19.96
C GLN A 107 6.73 -24.90 20.24
N ALA A 108 6.42 -23.63 20.07
CA ALA A 108 7.32 -22.53 20.36
C ALA A 108 6.59 -21.37 21.04
N LEU A 109 7.30 -20.72 21.94
CA LEU A 109 6.87 -19.47 22.60
C LEU A 109 7.87 -18.38 22.21
N THR A 110 7.38 -17.20 21.83
CA THR A 110 8.22 -16.06 21.47
C THR A 110 7.75 -14.81 22.22
N LEU A 111 8.65 -14.20 22.97
CA LEU A 111 8.49 -12.85 23.50
C LEU A 111 9.15 -11.88 22.54
N ALA A 112 8.44 -10.87 22.10
CA ALA A 112 8.97 -9.85 21.20
C ALA A 112 8.71 -8.45 21.74
N ALA A 113 9.71 -7.58 21.62
CA ALA A 113 9.61 -6.16 21.91
C ALA A 113 10.18 -5.36 20.75
N SER A 114 9.52 -4.28 20.38
CA SER A 114 10.03 -3.35 19.37
C SER A 114 9.90 -1.91 19.83
N TYR A 115 10.82 -1.07 19.38
CA TYR A 115 10.78 0.36 19.60
C TYR A 115 11.21 1.09 18.34
N GLN A 116 10.43 2.10 17.98
CA GLN A 116 10.68 3.00 16.87
C GLN A 116 10.63 4.44 17.35
N VAL A 117 11.56 5.24 16.90
CA VAL A 117 11.56 6.69 17.11
C VAL A 117 11.79 7.38 15.77
N LEU A 118 10.97 8.38 15.47
CA LEU A 118 11.11 9.26 14.32
C LEU A 118 11.13 10.70 14.80
N ASN A 119 12.11 11.46 14.35
CA ASN A 119 12.17 12.91 14.53
C ASN A 119 12.30 13.58 13.18
N SER A 120 11.42 14.55 12.91
CA SER A 120 11.44 15.37 11.70
C SER A 120 11.43 16.86 12.02
N LYS A 121 12.10 17.59 11.13
CA LYS A 121 12.03 19.04 11.02
C LYS A 121 11.78 19.41 9.58
N ASP A 122 10.60 19.96 9.32
CA ASP A 122 10.13 20.33 8.00
C ASP A 122 10.08 21.86 7.91
N SER A 123 10.85 22.44 7.01
CA SER A 123 10.90 23.87 6.75
C SER A 123 10.14 24.15 5.46
N TYR A 124 8.99 24.78 5.57
CA TYR A 124 8.15 25.22 4.45
C TYR A 124 8.51 26.65 4.09
N GLN A 125 8.66 26.92 2.80
CA GLN A 125 8.89 28.23 2.21
C GLN A 125 7.91 28.46 1.06
N GLY A 126 7.78 29.69 0.60
CA GLY A 126 6.86 30.06 -0.47
C GLY A 126 5.56 30.67 0.05
N THR A 127 4.40 30.16 -0.39
CA THR A 127 3.09 30.78 -0.11
C THR A 127 2.72 30.79 1.39
N SER A 128 3.14 29.76 2.14
CA SER A 128 2.86 29.67 3.59
C SER A 128 4.12 29.24 4.36
N PRO A 129 5.04 30.16 4.67
CA PRO A 129 6.27 29.83 5.38
C PRO A 129 6.00 29.37 6.81
N THR A 130 6.53 28.21 7.18
CA THR A 130 6.42 27.66 8.55
C THR A 130 7.47 26.61 8.80
N ILE A 131 7.67 26.28 10.09
CA ILE A 131 8.51 25.16 10.51
C ILE A 131 7.64 24.20 11.30
N ALA A 132 7.50 22.97 10.80
CA ALA A 132 6.88 21.88 11.53
C ALA A 132 7.96 21.00 12.18
N ARG A 133 7.75 20.61 13.44
CA ARG A 133 8.60 19.66 14.16
C ARG A 133 7.75 18.52 14.67
N LEU A 134 8.18 17.31 14.35
CA LEU A 134 7.46 16.09 14.69
C LEU A 134 8.40 15.11 15.39
N ASN A 135 7.93 14.56 16.49
CA ASN A 135 8.54 13.41 17.15
C ASN A 135 7.47 12.33 17.31
N ILE A 136 7.71 11.14 16.80
CA ILE A 136 6.84 9.97 16.97
C ILE A 136 7.66 8.85 17.61
N GLN A 137 7.08 8.22 18.63
CA GLN A 137 7.66 7.08 19.33
C GLN A 137 6.62 5.97 19.40
N ASN A 138 6.99 4.77 18.93
CA ASN A 138 6.16 3.58 18.97
C ASN A 138 6.90 2.50 19.76
N GLY A 139 6.25 1.94 20.76
CA GLY A 139 6.74 0.79 21.50
C GLY A 139 5.73 -0.34 21.42
N GLU A 140 6.18 -1.58 21.22
CA GLU A 140 5.33 -2.75 21.20
C GLU A 140 5.96 -3.86 22.04
N LEU A 141 5.10 -4.61 22.75
CA LEU A 141 5.47 -5.82 23.46
C LEU A 141 4.43 -6.88 23.17
N SER A 142 4.85 -8.06 22.73
CA SER A 142 3.94 -9.17 22.44
C SER A 142 4.49 -10.52 22.86
N LEU A 143 3.56 -11.44 23.09
CA LEU A 143 3.81 -12.84 23.35
C LEU A 143 3.10 -13.65 22.29
N ARG A 144 3.86 -14.52 21.59
CA ARG A 144 3.35 -15.42 20.57
C ARG A 144 3.55 -16.87 21.03
N TYR A 145 2.48 -17.64 20.95
CA TYR A 145 2.53 -19.10 21.02
C TYR A 145 2.21 -19.67 19.65
N ALA A 146 3.01 -20.62 19.19
CA ALA A 146 2.80 -21.34 17.93
C ALA A 146 2.88 -22.85 18.15
N MET A 147 1.99 -23.59 17.50
CA MET A 147 1.99 -25.04 17.54
C MET A 147 1.77 -25.63 16.15
N GLN A 148 2.43 -26.77 15.92
CA GLN A 148 2.23 -27.63 14.76
C GLN A 148 1.94 -29.03 15.24
N HIS A 149 0.75 -29.53 14.98
CA HIS A 149 0.40 -30.90 15.32
C HIS A 149 -0.25 -31.60 14.12
N GLN A 150 0.43 -32.63 13.61
CA GLN A 150 -0.01 -33.36 12.42
C GLN A 150 -0.40 -32.41 11.26
N ARG A 151 -1.70 -32.23 11.05
CA ARG A 151 -2.30 -31.46 9.95
C ARG A 151 -2.73 -30.05 10.37
N VAL A 152 -2.55 -29.70 11.63
CA VAL A 152 -2.95 -28.42 12.19
C VAL A 152 -1.74 -27.59 12.52
N TYR A 153 -1.69 -26.37 12.00
CA TYR A 153 -0.83 -25.31 12.50
C TYR A 153 -1.71 -24.23 13.14
N ALA A 154 -1.33 -23.76 14.32
CA ALA A 154 -1.99 -22.62 14.96
C ALA A 154 -0.96 -21.70 15.60
N SER A 155 -1.21 -20.41 15.55
CA SER A 155 -0.46 -19.42 16.31
C SER A 155 -1.37 -18.33 16.86
N LEU A 156 -1.12 -17.93 18.09
CA LEU A 156 -1.77 -16.80 18.77
C LEU A 156 -0.68 -15.80 19.15
N ASP A 157 -0.87 -14.55 18.80
CA ASP A 157 -0.03 -13.43 19.19
C ASP A 157 -0.90 -12.42 19.94
N ALA A 158 -0.45 -11.96 21.10
CA ALA A 158 -1.16 -10.95 21.90
C ALA A 158 -0.14 -9.97 22.49
N GLY A 159 -0.46 -8.70 22.43
CA GLY A 159 0.46 -7.66 22.89
C GLY A 159 -0.20 -6.33 23.14
N ALA A 160 0.64 -5.38 23.47
CA ALA A 160 0.27 -4.00 23.68
C ALA A 160 1.24 -3.06 22.96
N ALA A 161 0.67 -2.01 22.37
CA ALA A 161 1.42 -0.95 21.73
C ALA A 161 1.18 0.38 22.43
N ILE A 162 2.25 1.16 22.60
CA ILE A 162 2.22 2.55 23.02
C ILE A 162 2.67 3.42 21.86
N ASN A 163 1.89 4.44 21.53
CA ASN A 163 2.25 5.46 20.57
C ASN A 163 2.29 6.81 21.28
N ALA A 164 3.41 7.49 21.24
CA ALA A 164 3.58 8.85 21.71
C ALA A 164 3.97 9.74 20.54
N SER A 165 3.30 10.88 20.38
CA SER A 165 3.64 11.87 19.36
C SER A 165 3.73 13.26 19.97
N ARG A 166 4.64 14.08 19.44
CA ARG A 166 4.77 15.49 19.77
C ARG A 166 4.87 16.29 18.48
N VAL A 167 3.91 17.16 18.24
CA VAL A 167 3.84 18.03 17.06
C VAL A 167 3.87 19.48 17.53
N ASN A 168 4.91 20.24 17.16
CA ASN A 168 5.10 21.64 17.54
C ASN A 168 4.80 21.94 19.04
N GLY A 169 5.15 20.99 19.93
CA GLY A 169 4.93 21.12 21.37
C GLY A 169 3.70 20.37 21.91
N THR A 170 2.67 20.16 21.13
CA THR A 170 1.48 19.38 21.51
C THR A 170 1.83 17.90 21.66
N LYS A 171 1.58 17.34 22.83
CA LYS A 171 1.86 15.93 23.16
C LYS A 171 0.60 15.11 23.14
N GLN A 172 0.70 13.91 22.60
CA GLN A 172 -0.38 12.92 22.63
C GLN A 172 0.22 11.53 22.87
N THR A 173 -0.39 10.77 23.77
CA THR A 173 0.01 9.39 24.05
C THR A 173 -1.22 8.50 24.00
N THR A 174 -1.11 7.36 23.30
CA THR A 174 -2.17 6.36 23.17
C THR A 174 -1.59 5.00 23.47
N TRP A 175 -2.29 4.24 24.32
CA TRP A 175 -2.02 2.84 24.58
C TRP A 175 -3.17 1.99 24.05
N LYS A 176 -2.87 0.87 23.36
CA LYS A 176 -3.87 -0.05 22.82
C LYS A 176 -3.37 -1.49 22.81
N PRO A 177 -4.23 -2.48 23.08
CA PRO A 177 -3.92 -3.88 22.82
C PRO A 177 -3.89 -4.15 21.31
N PHE A 178 -3.17 -5.18 20.91
CA PHE A 178 -3.22 -5.77 19.57
C PHE A 178 -3.10 -7.29 19.66
N GLY A 179 -3.44 -8.00 18.58
CA GLY A 179 -3.26 -9.43 18.55
C GLY A 179 -3.62 -10.05 17.21
N SER A 180 -3.18 -11.28 17.01
CA SER A 180 -3.50 -12.05 15.83
C SER A 180 -3.64 -13.54 16.13
N LEU A 181 -4.56 -14.17 15.42
CA LEU A 181 -4.77 -15.61 15.39
C LEU A 181 -4.52 -16.09 13.96
N MET A 182 -3.73 -17.12 13.81
CA MET A 182 -3.62 -17.89 12.57
C MET A 182 -3.90 -19.35 12.87
N ALA A 183 -4.78 -19.97 12.08
CA ALA A 183 -5.04 -21.40 12.11
C ALA A 183 -5.03 -21.95 10.69
N GLN A 184 -4.38 -23.07 10.49
CA GLN A 184 -4.29 -23.73 9.21
C GLN A 184 -4.57 -25.24 9.40
N TYR A 185 -5.44 -25.78 8.57
CA TYR A 185 -5.75 -27.19 8.55
C TYR A 185 -5.53 -27.77 7.16
N THR A 186 -4.64 -28.75 7.08
CA THR A 186 -4.31 -29.46 5.83
C THR A 186 -4.99 -30.81 5.85
N TYR A 187 -6.17 -30.94 5.21
CA TYR A 187 -6.87 -32.24 5.21
C TYR A 187 -6.18 -33.28 4.36
N SER A 188 -5.47 -32.82 3.31
CA SER A 188 -4.67 -33.66 2.42
C SER A 188 -3.59 -32.83 1.73
N ASN A 189 -2.69 -33.48 1.00
CA ASN A 189 -1.72 -32.79 0.13
C ASN A 189 -2.37 -31.99 -1.02
N LYS A 190 -3.70 -32.09 -1.18
CA LYS A 190 -4.49 -31.42 -2.22
C LYS A 190 -5.40 -30.32 -1.68
N SER A 191 -5.53 -30.20 -0.37
CA SER A 191 -6.54 -29.30 0.21
C SER A 191 -6.12 -28.73 1.56
N GLN A 192 -6.24 -27.43 1.69
CA GLN A 192 -5.85 -26.67 2.86
C GLN A 192 -6.84 -25.55 3.16
N LEU A 193 -7.20 -25.40 4.42
CA LEU A 193 -7.99 -24.30 4.97
C LEU A 193 -7.10 -23.42 5.84
N SER A 194 -7.20 -22.10 5.72
CA SER A 194 -6.46 -21.15 6.55
C SER A 194 -7.39 -20.05 7.05
N LEU A 195 -7.39 -19.83 8.35
CA LEU A 195 -8.04 -18.71 9.03
C LEU A 195 -6.97 -17.77 9.55
N ARG A 196 -7.14 -16.48 9.31
CA ARG A 196 -6.35 -15.41 9.93
C ARG A 196 -7.30 -14.36 10.48
N ALA A 197 -7.09 -13.99 11.73
CA ALA A 197 -7.80 -12.90 12.35
C ALA A 197 -6.78 -12.00 13.06
N SER A 198 -6.91 -10.69 12.93
CA SER A 198 -6.02 -9.75 13.61
C SER A 198 -6.74 -8.47 14.00
N TYR A 199 -6.34 -7.93 15.13
CA TYR A 199 -6.60 -6.56 15.54
C TYR A 199 -5.27 -5.85 15.66
N SER A 200 -5.09 -4.78 14.92
CA SER A 200 -3.89 -3.96 14.88
C SER A 200 -4.22 -2.49 15.07
N ILE A 201 -3.18 -1.68 15.24
CA ILE A 201 -3.29 -0.24 15.41
C ILE A 201 -2.67 0.43 14.21
N THR A 202 -3.41 1.37 13.63
CA THR A 202 -2.90 2.26 12.59
C THR A 202 -2.55 3.60 13.22
N VAL A 203 -1.28 3.96 13.18
CA VAL A 203 -0.79 5.26 13.63
C VAL A 203 -0.89 6.25 12.47
N PRO A 204 -1.45 7.47 12.69
CA PRO A 204 -1.48 8.49 11.66
C PRO A 204 -0.07 8.84 11.18
N THR A 205 0.07 9.11 9.89
CA THR A 205 1.34 9.56 9.28
C THR A 205 1.76 10.92 9.82
N GLY A 206 3.04 11.25 9.69
CA GLY A 206 3.57 12.56 10.05
C GLY A 206 2.89 13.69 9.30
N SER A 207 2.66 13.53 8.01
CA SER A 207 1.93 14.50 7.17
C SER A 207 0.49 14.72 7.65
N ALA A 208 -0.24 13.67 8.03
CA ALA A 208 -1.59 13.79 8.57
C ALA A 208 -1.64 14.52 9.93
N LYS A 209 -0.54 14.55 10.68
CA LYS A 209 -0.41 15.27 11.95
C LYS A 209 0.31 16.62 11.83
N SER A 210 0.91 16.96 10.69
CA SER A 210 1.63 18.23 10.50
C SER A 210 0.71 19.43 10.70
N SER A 211 1.16 20.44 11.37
CA SER A 211 0.44 21.71 11.54
C SER A 211 0.78 22.74 10.44
N ALA A 212 1.56 22.34 9.43
CA ALA A 212 1.86 23.19 8.30
C ALA A 212 0.62 23.38 7.41
N TRP A 213 0.55 24.52 6.75
CA TRP A 213 -0.46 24.86 5.75
C TRP A 213 0.19 24.89 4.38
N VAL A 214 -0.35 24.13 3.43
CA VAL A 214 0.11 24.08 2.05
C VAL A 214 -1.03 24.50 1.13
N ARG A 215 -0.77 25.44 0.26
CA ARG A 215 -1.73 25.85 -0.77
C ARG A 215 -1.68 24.85 -1.92
N GLU A 216 -2.72 24.05 -2.05
CA GLU A 216 -2.82 22.99 -3.08
C GLU A 216 -3.17 23.56 -4.46
N ASN A 217 -4.11 24.48 -4.47
CA ASN A 217 -4.60 25.18 -5.66
C ASN A 217 -5.33 26.47 -5.26
N GLU A 218 -5.98 27.16 -6.20
CA GLU A 218 -6.71 28.41 -5.94
C GLU A 218 -7.90 28.27 -4.99
N MET A 219 -8.41 27.04 -4.80
CA MET A 219 -9.62 26.77 -4.01
C MET A 219 -9.35 26.01 -2.73
N LEU A 220 -8.13 25.48 -2.52
CA LEU A 220 -7.88 24.48 -1.48
C LEU A 220 -6.56 24.70 -0.75
N TRP A 221 -6.65 24.78 0.59
CA TRP A 221 -5.55 24.59 1.52
C TRP A 221 -5.55 23.18 2.09
N ILE A 222 -4.37 22.61 2.29
CA ILE A 222 -4.17 21.35 2.98
C ILE A 222 -3.42 21.60 4.29
N THR A 223 -3.89 21.00 5.37
CA THR A 223 -3.19 20.98 6.66
C THR A 223 -3.43 19.64 7.35
N GLY A 224 -2.48 19.17 8.15
CA GLY A 224 -2.73 18.02 9.02
C GLY A 224 -3.49 18.41 10.29
N ASN A 225 -3.64 17.45 11.19
CA ASN A 225 -4.30 17.63 12.48
C ASN A 225 -3.42 17.02 13.60
N PRO A 226 -2.76 17.85 14.42
CA PRO A 226 -1.94 17.37 15.54
C PRO A 226 -2.69 16.47 16.54
N ASP A 227 -4.01 16.68 16.69
CA ASP A 227 -4.86 15.94 17.63
C ASP A 227 -5.36 14.61 17.08
N LEU A 228 -4.97 14.24 15.87
CA LEU A 228 -5.38 13.00 15.22
C LEU A 228 -4.88 11.78 16.01
N LYS A 229 -5.82 10.90 16.38
CA LYS A 229 -5.55 9.71 17.20
C LYS A 229 -5.35 8.47 16.34
N SER A 230 -4.55 7.54 16.85
CA SER A 230 -4.44 6.20 16.27
C SER A 230 -5.79 5.49 16.26
N ASN A 231 -6.07 4.75 15.20
CA ASN A 231 -7.31 4.00 15.03
C ASN A 231 -7.06 2.48 15.08
N GLY A 232 -8.11 1.70 15.39
CA GLY A 232 -8.05 0.25 15.37
C GLY A 232 -8.34 -0.30 13.97
N LYS A 233 -7.70 -1.41 13.62
CA LYS A 233 -7.96 -2.13 12.37
C LYS A 233 -8.18 -3.61 12.64
N VAL A 234 -9.34 -4.12 12.22
CA VAL A 234 -9.69 -5.55 12.27
C VAL A 234 -9.50 -6.13 10.87
N ASN A 235 -8.85 -7.28 10.78
CA ASN A 235 -8.80 -8.08 9.56
C ASN A 235 -9.15 -9.52 9.92
N ILE A 236 -10.10 -10.10 9.19
CA ILE A 236 -10.44 -11.52 9.28
C ILE A 236 -10.43 -12.07 7.86
N SER A 237 -9.72 -13.16 7.64
CA SER A 237 -9.69 -13.83 6.34
C SER A 237 -9.75 -15.32 6.49
N LEU A 238 -10.63 -15.95 5.72
CA LEU A 238 -10.74 -17.39 5.56
C LEU A 238 -10.36 -17.71 4.12
N SER A 239 -9.42 -18.61 3.91
CA SER A 239 -9.02 -19.05 2.58
C SER A 239 -8.99 -20.59 2.52
N HIS A 240 -9.48 -21.11 1.40
CA HIS A 240 -9.44 -22.52 1.09
C HIS A 240 -8.73 -22.71 -0.24
N THR A 241 -7.70 -23.54 -0.28
CA THR A 241 -7.01 -23.94 -1.50
C THR A 241 -7.32 -25.42 -1.77
N TRP A 242 -7.71 -25.72 -3.00
CA TRP A 242 -8.02 -27.06 -3.45
C TRP A 242 -7.36 -27.34 -4.80
N ARG A 243 -6.53 -28.38 -4.84
CA ARG A 243 -5.81 -28.81 -6.03
C ARG A 243 -6.01 -30.33 -6.24
N PRO A 244 -7.19 -30.76 -6.74
CA PRO A 244 -7.50 -32.18 -6.89
C PRO A 244 -6.59 -32.90 -7.88
N SER A 245 -6.05 -32.15 -8.89
CA SER A 245 -5.14 -32.66 -9.90
C SER A 245 -4.07 -31.63 -10.26
N GLN A 246 -3.10 -32.00 -11.09
CA GLN A 246 -2.14 -31.04 -11.64
C GLN A 246 -2.79 -30.09 -12.65
N LYS A 247 -3.94 -30.48 -13.22
CA LYS A 247 -4.64 -29.71 -14.26
C LYS A 247 -5.67 -28.71 -13.68
N PHE A 248 -5.97 -28.76 -12.38
CA PHE A 248 -6.96 -27.87 -11.77
C PHE A 248 -6.53 -27.40 -10.39
N MET A 249 -6.59 -26.09 -10.18
CA MET A 249 -6.41 -25.47 -8.87
C MET A 249 -7.50 -24.42 -8.64
N MET A 250 -8.05 -24.40 -7.42
CA MET A 250 -9.01 -23.40 -6.98
C MET A 250 -8.60 -22.85 -5.62
N SER A 251 -8.72 -21.54 -5.46
CA SER A 251 -8.57 -20.83 -4.19
C SER A 251 -9.81 -20.00 -3.94
N SER A 252 -10.48 -20.22 -2.82
CA SER A 252 -11.61 -19.40 -2.35
C SER A 252 -11.15 -18.54 -1.19
N THR A 253 -11.52 -17.27 -1.17
CA THR A 253 -11.13 -16.34 -0.10
C THR A 253 -12.32 -15.48 0.30
N GLY A 254 -12.62 -15.48 1.60
CA GLY A 254 -13.49 -14.49 2.24
C GLY A 254 -12.64 -13.59 3.14
N ARG A 255 -12.80 -12.26 3.03
CA ARG A 255 -12.08 -11.30 3.85
C ARG A 255 -13.01 -10.21 4.36
N TYR A 256 -12.96 -9.97 5.66
CA TYR A 256 -13.54 -8.80 6.31
C TYR A 256 -12.41 -7.89 6.81
N THR A 257 -12.52 -6.60 6.51
CA THR A 257 -11.60 -5.58 7.04
C THR A 257 -12.44 -4.44 7.62
N SER A 258 -12.07 -3.92 8.79
CA SER A 258 -12.72 -2.76 9.38
C SER A 258 -11.70 -1.83 10.02
N SER A 259 -11.75 -0.55 9.67
CA SER A 259 -11.03 0.56 10.31
C SER A 259 -12.00 1.26 11.26
N ILE A 260 -11.70 1.24 12.56
CA ILE A 260 -12.57 1.74 13.64
C ILE A 260 -12.12 3.15 14.03
N LYS A 261 -13.03 4.13 13.96
CA LYS A 261 -12.72 5.54 14.19
C LYS A 261 -11.54 6.00 13.33
N ARG A 262 -11.65 5.71 12.03
CA ARG A 262 -10.58 5.96 11.07
C ARG A 262 -10.19 7.42 11.00
N ALA A 263 -8.95 7.69 10.64
CA ALA A 263 -8.54 9.01 10.17
C ALA A 263 -9.11 9.22 8.76
N VAL A 264 -9.92 10.25 8.59
CA VAL A 264 -10.58 10.56 7.32
C VAL A 264 -10.31 12.00 6.94
N GLN A 265 -10.05 12.24 5.67
CA GLN A 265 -9.88 13.57 5.10
C GLN A 265 -11.24 14.27 5.00
N VAL A 266 -11.30 15.51 5.45
CA VAL A 266 -12.52 16.35 5.43
C VAL A 266 -12.23 17.69 4.80
N TYR A 267 -13.26 18.29 4.25
CA TYR A 267 -13.21 19.60 3.58
C TYR A 267 -14.19 20.55 4.26
N THR A 268 -13.69 21.73 4.65
CA THR A 268 -14.47 22.74 5.36
C THR A 268 -14.13 24.14 4.84
N PRO A 269 -15.07 25.14 4.87
CA PRO A 269 -14.85 26.48 4.35
C PRO A 269 -14.21 27.42 5.38
N ASP A 270 -13.25 26.92 6.16
CA ASP A 270 -12.63 27.65 7.28
C ASP A 270 -11.11 27.85 7.12
N ALA A 271 -10.63 27.97 5.89
CA ALA A 271 -9.26 28.35 5.61
C ALA A 271 -9.03 29.87 5.91
N PRO A 272 -7.77 30.31 6.10
CA PRO A 272 -7.47 31.69 6.46
C PRO A 272 -8.00 32.77 5.51
N ASP A 273 -8.17 32.43 4.24
CA ASP A 273 -8.67 33.33 3.17
C ASP A 273 -10.16 33.08 2.82
N GLY A 274 -10.88 32.31 3.67
CA GLY A 274 -12.30 32.01 3.49
C GLY A 274 -12.62 31.01 2.38
N ILE A 275 -11.60 30.34 1.85
CA ILE A 275 -11.79 29.24 0.90
C ILE A 275 -11.79 27.87 1.60
N MET A 276 -11.67 26.79 0.85
CA MET A 276 -11.72 25.43 1.38
C MET A 276 -10.42 25.04 2.10
N LYS A 277 -10.56 24.34 3.20
CA LYS A 277 -9.51 23.63 3.90
C LYS A 277 -9.73 22.13 3.83
N SER A 278 -8.68 21.39 3.56
CA SER A 278 -8.63 19.95 3.74
C SER A 278 -7.78 19.59 4.95
N THR A 279 -8.33 18.77 5.83
CA THR A 279 -7.61 18.26 7.02
C THR A 279 -8.08 16.85 7.36
N PHE A 280 -7.55 16.26 8.44
CA PHE A 280 -7.92 14.93 8.89
C PHE A 280 -8.64 14.98 10.24
N ILE A 281 -9.66 14.14 10.40
CA ILE A 281 -10.33 13.91 11.68
C ILE A 281 -10.52 12.42 11.92
N ASN A 282 -10.69 12.01 13.17
CA ASN A 282 -11.13 10.65 13.48
C ASN A 282 -12.65 10.59 13.40
N SER A 283 -13.20 9.88 12.41
CA SER A 283 -14.64 9.80 12.20
C SER A 283 -15.09 8.44 11.69
N GLY A 284 -16.15 7.91 12.31
CA GLY A 284 -16.85 6.72 11.88
C GLY A 284 -15.98 5.48 11.66
N ASN A 285 -16.57 4.50 11.04
CA ASN A 285 -15.90 3.25 10.69
C ASN A 285 -15.96 3.04 9.18
N TYR A 286 -14.97 2.33 8.65
CA TYR A 286 -14.99 1.86 7.28
C TYR A 286 -14.78 0.36 7.28
N SER A 287 -15.67 -0.37 6.61
CA SER A 287 -15.62 -1.83 6.57
C SER A 287 -15.75 -2.34 5.14
N THR A 288 -15.03 -3.40 4.83
CA THR A 288 -15.14 -4.10 3.55
C THR A 288 -15.35 -5.59 3.76
N VAL A 289 -16.21 -6.18 2.95
CA VAL A 289 -16.33 -7.63 2.78
C VAL A 289 -15.93 -7.96 1.35
N ASN A 290 -14.98 -8.88 1.20
CA ASN A 290 -14.53 -9.36 -0.10
C ASN A 290 -14.66 -10.88 -0.13
N VAL A 291 -15.42 -11.41 -1.09
CA VAL A 291 -15.55 -12.85 -1.32
C VAL A 291 -15.17 -13.16 -2.76
N GLY A 292 -14.21 -14.03 -2.95
CA GLY A 292 -13.70 -14.34 -4.29
C GLY A 292 -13.27 -15.80 -4.43
N ILE A 293 -13.30 -16.25 -5.67
CA ILE A 293 -12.79 -17.56 -6.10
C ILE A 293 -11.79 -17.29 -7.22
N SER A 294 -10.62 -17.90 -7.14
CA SER A 294 -9.64 -17.90 -8.24
C SER A 294 -9.45 -19.34 -8.68
N SER A 295 -9.69 -19.62 -9.94
CA SER A 295 -9.57 -20.97 -10.52
C SER A 295 -8.61 -20.93 -11.71
N THR A 296 -7.75 -21.93 -11.78
CA THR A 296 -6.88 -22.17 -12.94
C THR A 296 -7.13 -23.60 -13.45
N LEU A 297 -7.42 -23.70 -14.72
CA LEU A 297 -7.66 -24.95 -15.44
C LEU A 297 -6.64 -25.09 -16.58
N MET A 298 -5.94 -26.22 -16.62
CA MET A 298 -5.00 -26.58 -17.66
C MET A 298 -5.59 -27.68 -18.54
N LEU A 299 -5.73 -27.41 -19.81
CA LEU A 299 -6.33 -28.29 -20.82
C LEU A 299 -5.30 -28.62 -21.92
N LEU A 300 -5.66 -29.55 -22.81
CA LEU A 300 -4.86 -29.93 -23.98
C LEU A 300 -3.39 -30.19 -23.60
N ASP A 301 -3.19 -31.07 -22.61
CA ASP A 301 -1.86 -31.42 -22.07
C ASP A 301 -1.00 -30.19 -21.66
N ASN A 302 -1.66 -29.24 -20.97
CA ASN A 302 -1.12 -28.00 -20.43
C ASN A 302 -0.78 -26.93 -21.49
N THR A 303 -1.18 -27.12 -22.74
CA THR A 303 -0.99 -26.11 -23.79
C THR A 303 -2.04 -25.00 -23.75
N LEU A 304 -3.19 -25.25 -23.10
CA LEU A 304 -4.23 -24.25 -22.89
C LEU A 304 -4.47 -24.05 -21.40
N GLN A 305 -4.27 -22.82 -20.91
CA GLN A 305 -4.50 -22.42 -19.54
C GLN A 305 -5.60 -21.38 -19.47
N LEU A 306 -6.64 -21.65 -18.68
CA LEU A 306 -7.71 -20.70 -18.37
C LEU A 306 -7.63 -20.36 -16.88
N SER A 307 -7.52 -19.07 -16.55
CA SER A 307 -7.60 -18.56 -15.19
C SER A 307 -8.75 -17.56 -15.08
N VAL A 308 -9.61 -17.75 -14.08
CA VAL A 308 -10.79 -16.89 -13.83
C VAL A 308 -10.88 -16.60 -12.35
N ALA A 309 -11.02 -15.32 -12.00
CA ALA A 309 -11.06 -14.86 -10.61
C ALA A 309 -12.22 -13.87 -10.38
N PRO A 310 -13.48 -14.34 -10.27
CA PRO A 310 -14.60 -13.52 -9.83
C PRO A 310 -14.47 -13.15 -8.36
N LYS A 311 -14.85 -11.90 -8.03
CA LYS A 311 -14.86 -11.37 -6.67
C LYS A 311 -16.06 -10.45 -6.46
N PHE A 312 -16.80 -10.70 -5.39
CA PHE A 312 -17.79 -9.78 -4.85
C PHE A 312 -17.16 -8.91 -3.77
N MET A 313 -17.46 -7.63 -3.79
CA MET A 313 -16.97 -6.64 -2.83
C MET A 313 -18.15 -5.83 -2.29
N TYR A 314 -18.17 -5.65 -0.97
CA TYR A 314 -19.13 -4.79 -0.30
C TYR A 314 -18.37 -3.80 0.57
N PHE A 315 -18.77 -2.53 0.52
CA PHE A 315 -18.15 -1.41 1.21
C PHE A 315 -19.21 -0.72 2.07
N ASN A 316 -18.91 -0.54 3.33
CA ASN A 316 -19.73 0.23 4.26
C ASN A 316 -18.86 1.25 4.98
N SER A 317 -19.30 2.49 4.94
CA SER A 317 -18.66 3.63 5.59
C SER A 317 -19.67 4.39 6.41
N THR A 318 -19.31 4.75 7.65
CA THR A 318 -20.13 5.54 8.56
C THR A 318 -19.38 6.80 9.00
N GLY A 319 -20.08 7.73 9.62
CA GLY A 319 -19.53 9.00 10.08
C GLY A 319 -19.68 10.10 9.04
N ILE A 320 -18.61 10.86 8.76
CA ILE A 320 -18.70 12.02 7.84
C ILE A 320 -19.04 11.59 6.39
N TYR A 321 -18.62 10.41 5.98
CA TYR A 321 -18.99 9.81 4.69
C TYR A 321 -19.80 8.54 4.95
N ASN A 322 -21.12 8.63 4.74
CA ASN A 322 -22.03 7.49 4.84
C ASN A 322 -22.21 6.88 3.46
N LEU A 323 -21.66 5.70 3.25
CA LEU A 323 -21.69 5.00 1.97
C LEU A 323 -21.98 3.52 2.20
N ASP A 324 -22.82 2.97 1.34
CA ASP A 324 -23.18 1.56 1.30
C ASP A 324 -23.20 1.13 -0.16
N LYS A 325 -22.18 0.39 -0.60
CA LYS A 325 -21.97 0.05 -2.00
C LYS A 325 -21.53 -1.39 -2.16
N ALA A 326 -22.02 -2.02 -3.22
CA ALA A 326 -21.56 -3.33 -3.67
C ALA A 326 -20.91 -3.24 -5.06
N SER A 327 -19.97 -4.10 -5.33
CA SER A 327 -19.27 -4.18 -6.61
C SER A 327 -18.90 -5.61 -6.94
N PHE A 328 -18.86 -5.90 -8.22
CA PHE A 328 -18.36 -7.16 -8.76
C PHE A 328 -17.08 -6.91 -9.56
N TYR A 329 -16.09 -7.72 -9.34
CA TYR A 329 -14.82 -7.72 -10.05
C TYR A 329 -14.60 -9.08 -10.71
N LEU A 330 -14.09 -9.08 -11.91
CA LEU A 330 -13.68 -10.28 -12.63
C LEU A 330 -12.30 -10.07 -13.22
N ASP A 331 -11.45 -11.08 -13.11
CA ASP A 331 -10.18 -11.18 -13.79
C ASP A 331 -10.20 -12.50 -14.56
N ALA A 332 -10.01 -12.42 -15.89
CA ALA A 332 -10.03 -13.59 -16.75
C ALA A 332 -8.81 -13.58 -17.67
N ASN A 333 -8.06 -14.66 -17.67
CA ASN A 333 -6.88 -14.85 -18.49
C ASN A 333 -6.94 -16.20 -19.20
N LEU A 334 -6.74 -16.18 -20.52
CA LEU A 334 -6.60 -17.36 -21.36
C LEU A 334 -5.20 -17.32 -21.99
N THR A 335 -4.43 -18.39 -21.83
CA THR A 335 -3.11 -18.55 -22.45
C THR A 335 -3.08 -19.84 -23.25
N TYR A 336 -2.66 -19.77 -24.50
CA TYR A 336 -2.48 -20.93 -25.38
C TYR A 336 -1.05 -20.99 -25.89
N TYR A 337 -0.40 -22.14 -25.70
CA TYR A 337 0.96 -22.42 -26.17
C TYR A 337 0.93 -23.35 -27.39
N LEU A 338 1.60 -22.95 -28.47
CA LEU A 338 1.76 -23.74 -29.69
C LEU A 338 3.24 -23.78 -30.08
N LYS A 339 3.96 -24.82 -29.64
CA LYS A 339 5.42 -24.91 -29.76
C LYS A 339 6.10 -23.67 -29.15
N ASP A 340 6.80 -22.90 -29.96
CA ASP A 340 7.50 -21.69 -29.58
C ASP A 340 6.59 -20.44 -29.53
N PHE A 341 5.33 -20.57 -29.96
CA PHE A 341 4.36 -19.47 -29.94
C PHE A 341 3.48 -19.53 -28.70
N TYR A 342 3.05 -18.36 -28.23
CA TYR A 342 2.04 -18.22 -27.20
C TYR A 342 1.05 -17.13 -27.56
N PHE A 343 -0.20 -17.33 -27.15
CA PHE A 343 -1.29 -16.39 -27.34
C PHE A 343 -1.95 -16.17 -26.00
N MET A 344 -2.14 -14.90 -25.62
CA MET A 344 -2.76 -14.53 -24.37
C MET A 344 -3.94 -13.60 -24.62
N ALA A 345 -5.03 -13.82 -23.91
CA ALA A 345 -6.16 -12.92 -23.85
C ALA A 345 -6.49 -12.65 -22.37
N TYR A 346 -6.36 -11.39 -21.98
CA TYR A 346 -6.69 -10.93 -20.63
C TYR A 346 -7.88 -9.99 -20.70
N TYR A 347 -8.88 -10.22 -19.87
CA TYR A 347 -10.06 -9.37 -19.78
C TYR A 347 -10.44 -9.07 -18.34
N MET A 348 -10.71 -7.80 -18.08
CA MET A 348 -11.24 -7.27 -16.83
C MET A 348 -12.39 -6.32 -17.17
N PRO A 349 -13.65 -6.61 -16.77
CA PRO A 349 -14.77 -5.69 -16.97
C PRO A 349 -14.64 -4.45 -16.08
N GLU A 350 -15.50 -3.46 -16.28
CA GLU A 350 -15.62 -2.32 -15.39
C GLU A 350 -15.98 -2.76 -13.97
N TRP A 351 -15.37 -2.09 -12.99
CA TRP A 351 -15.65 -2.34 -11.58
C TRP A 351 -15.50 -1.07 -10.75
N ARG A 352 -16.02 -1.11 -9.54
CA ARG A 352 -16.00 0.04 -8.64
C ARG A 352 -15.45 -0.35 -7.27
N ASN A 353 -14.85 0.62 -6.58
CA ASN A 353 -14.57 0.53 -5.15
C ASN A 353 -14.81 1.87 -4.46
N VAL A 354 -14.89 1.81 -3.16
CA VAL A 354 -14.90 2.99 -2.28
C VAL A 354 -13.67 2.88 -1.37
N ASP A 355 -12.97 3.97 -1.13
CA ASP A 355 -11.86 4.00 -0.19
C ASP A 355 -12.25 4.52 1.20
N GLU A 356 -11.30 4.50 2.13
CA GLU A 356 -11.51 4.93 3.52
C GLU A 356 -11.85 6.43 3.64
N ASN A 357 -11.50 7.25 2.65
CA ASN A 357 -11.78 8.70 2.59
C ASN A 357 -13.07 9.05 1.86
N GLY A 358 -13.87 8.04 1.47
CA GLY A 358 -15.14 8.27 0.80
C GLY A 358 -15.04 8.46 -0.71
N TRP A 359 -13.88 8.30 -1.31
CA TRP A 359 -13.74 8.37 -2.76
C TRP A 359 -14.37 7.15 -3.42
N GLU A 360 -15.30 7.36 -4.32
CA GLU A 360 -15.82 6.34 -5.22
C GLU A 360 -14.94 6.26 -6.47
N ASN A 361 -14.32 5.11 -6.69
CA ASN A 361 -13.41 4.87 -7.80
C ASN A 361 -14.09 3.95 -8.82
N HIS A 362 -14.24 4.40 -10.04
CA HIS A 362 -14.77 3.65 -11.17
C HIS A 362 -13.63 3.31 -12.13
N TYR A 363 -13.25 2.06 -12.18
CA TYR A 363 -12.25 1.53 -13.10
C TYR A 363 -12.93 1.06 -14.37
N ARG A 364 -12.37 1.44 -15.50
CA ARG A 364 -12.87 1.04 -16.80
C ARG A 364 -12.41 -0.37 -17.15
N ASP A 365 -13.15 -1.01 -18.03
CA ASP A 365 -12.79 -2.32 -18.59
C ASP A 365 -11.41 -2.32 -19.24
N TYR A 366 -10.81 -3.47 -19.33
CA TYR A 366 -9.50 -3.66 -19.95
C TYR A 366 -9.44 -4.98 -20.70
N LEU A 367 -9.06 -4.92 -21.98
CA LEU A 367 -8.78 -6.07 -22.82
C LEU A 367 -7.34 -5.97 -23.34
N ASN A 368 -6.56 -7.02 -23.11
CA ASN A 368 -5.24 -7.18 -23.71
C ASN A 368 -5.21 -8.49 -24.51
N LEU A 369 -4.75 -8.42 -25.74
CA LEU A 369 -4.46 -9.58 -26.58
C LEU A 369 -2.98 -9.56 -26.92
N THR A 370 -2.27 -10.66 -26.68
CA THR A 370 -0.85 -10.79 -26.97
C THR A 370 -0.59 -12.05 -27.79
N ALA A 371 0.21 -11.91 -28.84
CA ALA A 371 0.79 -13.02 -29.58
C ALA A 371 2.31 -12.91 -29.48
N GLY A 372 2.98 -13.98 -29.05
CA GLY A 372 4.42 -13.98 -28.86
C GLY A 372 5.08 -15.24 -29.36
N TRP A 373 6.38 -15.13 -29.61
CA TRP A 373 7.27 -16.20 -29.97
C TRP A 373 8.49 -16.19 -29.05
N SER A 374 8.86 -17.37 -28.53
CA SER A 374 9.98 -17.52 -27.59
C SER A 374 10.81 -18.72 -27.97
N HIS A 375 12.08 -18.50 -28.36
CA HIS A 375 12.99 -19.54 -28.80
C HIS A 375 14.46 -19.15 -28.49
N GLU A 376 15.24 -20.08 -27.92
CA GLU A 376 16.68 -19.95 -27.65
C GLU A 376 17.11 -18.59 -27.05
N GLY A 377 16.34 -18.11 -26.04
CA GLY A 377 16.62 -16.85 -25.36
C GLY A 377 15.99 -15.62 -26.00
N TRP A 378 15.47 -15.70 -27.20
CA TRP A 378 14.66 -14.67 -27.82
C TRP A 378 13.21 -14.72 -27.31
N ASN A 379 12.63 -13.58 -27.09
CA ASN A 379 11.21 -13.41 -26.89
C ASN A 379 10.74 -12.19 -27.67
N ILE A 380 9.79 -12.38 -28.58
CA ILE A 380 9.19 -11.35 -29.40
C ILE A 380 7.69 -11.40 -29.19
N ALA A 381 7.07 -10.32 -28.74
CA ALA A 381 5.65 -10.26 -28.47
C ALA A 381 5.02 -9.01 -29.09
N VAL A 382 3.87 -9.19 -29.71
CA VAL A 382 2.99 -8.11 -30.14
C VAL A 382 1.77 -8.12 -29.26
N SER A 383 1.48 -6.99 -28.63
CA SER A 383 0.31 -6.82 -27.78
C SER A 383 -0.61 -5.75 -28.32
N ALA A 384 -1.90 -6.01 -28.26
CA ALA A 384 -2.97 -5.09 -28.61
C ALA A 384 -3.84 -4.82 -27.39
N ASN A 385 -3.86 -3.58 -26.92
CA ASN A 385 -4.64 -3.15 -25.76
C ASN A 385 -5.93 -2.47 -26.22
N ASN A 386 -7.04 -2.83 -25.60
CA ASN A 386 -8.34 -2.17 -25.75
C ASN A 386 -8.74 -1.91 -27.22
N LEU A 387 -8.60 -2.92 -28.10
CA LEU A 387 -8.85 -2.81 -29.55
C LEU A 387 -10.19 -2.14 -29.89
N PHE A 388 -11.22 -2.38 -29.07
CA PHE A 388 -12.59 -1.92 -29.31
C PHE A 388 -12.93 -0.60 -28.61
N ARG A 389 -11.92 0.02 -27.95
CA ARG A 389 -12.15 1.20 -27.12
C ARG A 389 -11.31 2.38 -27.59
N ASN A 390 -11.94 3.54 -27.70
CA ASN A 390 -11.29 4.79 -28.08
C ASN A 390 -11.43 5.85 -26.96
N ASN A 391 -11.08 5.47 -25.73
CA ASN A 391 -11.17 6.36 -24.57
C ASN A 391 -9.92 6.22 -23.71
N TRP A 392 -9.31 7.34 -23.35
CA TRP A 392 -8.09 7.43 -22.54
C TRP A 392 -8.34 7.27 -21.05
N VAL A 393 -9.59 7.42 -20.59
CA VAL A 393 -9.92 7.34 -19.18
C VAL A 393 -9.73 5.91 -18.67
N ALA A 394 -8.76 5.72 -17.80
CA ALA A 394 -8.50 4.45 -17.12
C ALA A 394 -9.35 4.29 -15.86
N LYS A 395 -9.53 5.40 -15.13
CA LYS A 395 -10.23 5.45 -13.86
C LYS A 395 -10.86 6.83 -13.68
N THR A 396 -12.06 6.90 -13.10
CA THR A 396 -12.64 8.12 -12.58
C THR A 396 -12.78 7.97 -11.07
N SER A 397 -12.30 8.92 -10.30
CA SER A 397 -12.48 9.02 -8.85
C SER A 397 -13.38 10.21 -8.55
N SER A 398 -14.44 10.01 -7.79
CA SER A 398 -15.34 11.06 -7.36
C SER A 398 -15.49 11.06 -5.85
N LEU A 399 -15.56 12.25 -5.28
CA LEU A 399 -15.85 12.50 -3.88
C LEU A 399 -17.02 13.47 -3.82
N ALA A 400 -18.03 13.15 -3.02
CA ALA A 400 -19.08 14.07 -2.65
C ALA A 400 -19.03 14.31 -1.14
N SER A 401 -18.92 15.57 -0.73
CA SER A 401 -18.95 15.98 0.66
C SER A 401 -19.92 17.17 0.85
N GLU A 402 -20.16 17.59 2.08
CA GLU A 402 -21.05 18.70 2.38
C GLU A 402 -20.59 20.02 1.73
N TRP A 403 -19.27 20.24 1.63
CA TRP A 403 -18.70 21.51 1.20
C TRP A 403 -17.83 21.43 -0.06
N TYR A 404 -17.48 20.23 -0.48
CA TYR A 404 -16.51 20.05 -1.57
C TYR A 404 -16.82 18.81 -2.38
N ASP A 405 -17.09 18.98 -3.65
CA ASP A 405 -17.23 17.89 -4.61
C ASP A 405 -16.03 17.88 -5.55
N SER A 406 -15.54 16.69 -5.84
CA SER A 406 -14.42 16.52 -6.73
C SER A 406 -14.60 15.30 -7.64
N SER A 407 -14.18 15.46 -8.88
CA SER A 407 -14.11 14.36 -9.84
C SER A 407 -12.78 14.41 -10.59
N ILE A 408 -12.03 13.33 -10.53
CA ILE A 408 -10.71 13.21 -11.13
C ILE A 408 -10.73 12.04 -12.11
N SER A 409 -10.40 12.32 -13.37
CA SER A 409 -10.22 11.29 -14.39
C SER A 409 -8.74 11.05 -14.65
N LEU A 410 -8.29 9.82 -14.39
CA LEU A 410 -6.95 9.38 -14.72
C LEU A 410 -6.90 8.95 -16.19
N LEU A 411 -6.12 9.64 -16.99
CA LEU A 411 -5.82 9.29 -18.36
C LEU A 411 -4.57 8.40 -18.41
N ASN A 412 -4.65 7.32 -19.17
CA ASN A 412 -3.53 6.40 -19.29
C ASN A 412 -3.43 5.88 -20.73
N SER A 413 -2.27 6.07 -21.36
CA SER A 413 -2.00 5.61 -22.73
C SER A 413 -2.19 4.10 -22.90
N ASN A 414 -1.89 3.30 -21.87
CA ASN A 414 -2.08 1.85 -21.90
C ASN A 414 -3.56 1.42 -21.80
N ARG A 415 -4.46 2.34 -21.48
CA ARG A 415 -5.91 2.11 -21.43
C ARG A 415 -6.65 2.59 -22.68
N HIS A 416 -5.96 3.26 -23.58
CA HIS A 416 -6.42 3.57 -24.92
C HIS A 416 -6.12 2.39 -25.88
N ARG A 417 -6.72 2.40 -27.09
CA ARG A 417 -6.31 1.48 -28.16
C ARG A 417 -4.83 1.70 -28.44
N SER A 418 -4.03 0.71 -28.18
CA SER A 418 -2.59 0.77 -28.42
C SER A 418 -2.04 -0.58 -28.86
N PHE A 419 -0.97 -0.52 -29.62
CA PHE A 419 -0.19 -1.68 -30.00
C PHE A 419 1.22 -1.50 -29.46
N SER A 420 1.81 -2.58 -28.96
CA SER A 420 3.19 -2.60 -28.54
C SER A 420 3.92 -3.81 -29.13
N LEU A 421 5.17 -3.60 -29.48
CA LEU A 421 6.12 -4.65 -29.84
C LEU A 421 7.18 -4.71 -28.73
N ASP A 422 7.35 -5.88 -28.17
CA ASP A 422 8.37 -6.18 -27.19
C ASP A 422 9.35 -7.18 -27.78
N ILE A 423 10.64 -6.85 -27.78
CA ILE A 423 11.71 -7.72 -28.26
C ILE A 423 12.75 -7.82 -27.17
N SER A 424 12.97 -9.01 -26.66
CA SER A 424 14.00 -9.26 -25.66
C SER A 424 14.84 -10.48 -26.01
N TYR A 425 16.13 -10.41 -25.67
CA TYR A 425 17.04 -11.52 -25.77
C TYR A 425 17.73 -11.74 -24.42
N THR A 426 17.58 -12.93 -23.89
CA THR A 426 18.19 -13.32 -22.62
C THR A 426 19.39 -14.21 -22.91
N PHE A 427 20.58 -13.71 -22.62
CA PHE A 427 21.78 -14.53 -22.65
C PHE A 427 22.27 -14.79 -21.24
N SER A 428 22.73 -16.00 -20.99
CA SER A 428 23.39 -16.33 -19.72
C SER A 428 24.83 -16.70 -20.01
N TYR A 429 25.74 -15.96 -19.42
CA TYR A 429 27.18 -16.20 -19.49
C TYR A 429 27.71 -16.50 -18.10
N GLY A 430 28.55 -17.56 -17.97
CA GLY A 430 29.23 -17.91 -16.74
C GLY A 430 28.53 -18.95 -15.87
N LYS A 431 29.18 -19.24 -14.73
CA LYS A 431 28.72 -20.26 -13.77
C LYS A 431 27.49 -19.72 -13.02
N LYS A 432 26.37 -20.47 -13.01
CA LYS A 432 25.19 -20.11 -12.20
C LYS A 432 25.56 -20.09 -10.72
N ILE A 433 25.75 -18.92 -10.16
CA ILE A 433 25.89 -18.73 -8.71
C ILE A 433 24.46 -18.61 -8.17
N ARG A 434 24.07 -19.53 -7.28
CA ARG A 434 22.84 -19.34 -6.51
C ARG A 434 23.10 -18.24 -5.49
N HIS A 435 22.73 -17.00 -5.83
CA HIS A 435 22.58 -15.97 -4.82
C HIS A 435 21.36 -16.33 -3.96
N ARG A 436 21.59 -16.55 -2.70
CA ARG A 436 20.52 -16.47 -1.71
C ARG A 436 20.24 -14.99 -1.51
N ASP A 437 19.12 -14.50 -2.05
CA ASP A 437 18.60 -13.17 -1.76
C ASP A 437 18.10 -13.16 -0.30
N GLU A 438 19.02 -12.92 0.61
CA GLU A 438 18.73 -12.69 2.04
C GLU A 438 18.85 -11.19 2.38
N LEU A 439 18.64 -10.32 1.41
CA LEU A 439 18.55 -8.88 1.63
C LEU A 439 17.27 -8.60 2.41
N GLY A 440 17.40 -8.07 3.61
CA GLY A 440 16.26 -7.56 4.37
C GLY A 440 15.54 -6.51 3.53
N HIS A 441 14.23 -6.64 3.37
CA HIS A 441 13.42 -5.58 2.79
C HIS A 441 13.46 -4.36 3.73
N MET A 442 13.85 -3.23 3.18
CA MET A 442 13.69 -1.94 3.82
C MET A 442 12.32 -1.40 3.42
N ASP A 443 11.47 -1.10 4.40
CA ASP A 443 10.30 -0.29 4.15
C ASP A 443 10.76 1.11 3.73
N SER A 444 10.26 1.61 2.61
CA SER A 444 10.52 2.99 2.20
C SER A 444 10.09 3.95 3.31
N PRO A 445 10.93 4.92 3.67
CA PRO A 445 10.59 5.86 4.73
C PRO A 445 9.33 6.65 4.36
N ALA A 446 8.39 6.72 5.30
CA ALA A 446 7.21 7.56 5.13
C ALA A 446 7.63 9.03 5.39
N SER A 447 7.66 9.84 4.33
CA SER A 447 7.84 11.29 4.45
C SER A 447 6.80 11.90 5.38
N THR A 448 7.20 12.90 6.15
CA THR A 448 6.32 13.61 7.09
C THR A 448 5.77 14.92 6.51
N ILE A 449 6.21 15.33 5.34
CA ILE A 449 5.71 16.54 4.68
C ILE A 449 4.34 16.32 4.02
N ILE A 450 3.59 17.41 3.93
CA ILE A 450 2.35 17.49 3.14
C ILE A 450 2.76 17.74 1.69
N LYS A 451 2.48 16.77 0.80
CA LYS A 451 2.80 16.83 -0.63
C LYS A 451 1.55 17.03 -1.48
#